data_00836c1b3a70fce2ce57d5fca6a201ec
#
_entry.id   00836c1b3a70fce2ce57d5fca6a201ec
#
_cell.length_a   1.000
_cell.length_b   1.000
_cell.length_c   1.000
_cell.angle_alpha   90.00
_cell.angle_beta   90.00
_cell.angle_gamma   90.00
#
_symmetry.space_group_name_H-M   'P 1'
#
loop_
_entity.id
_entity.type
_entity.pdbx_description
1 polymer ?
#
loop_
_entity_poly.entity_id
_entity_poly.type
_entity_poly.pdbx_seq_one_letter_code
_entity_poly.pdbx_strand_id
1 'polypeptide(L)'
;MTDEALFGTAEILSVVESDAVLDGVFDCLERIWADPAAMAERELADSEYRTRQLERLLVSQGVDLYDTLVAATGDHPLTRVDSGCGVVMDALSLREGFALRRELRDTHDWTVSLDWAAVERLPSETTFACREWFDAQSPSAVSRDDFRFVGDLDVPQLPGTEPEFVWTRHPDRRLEEATKGNYAVEDAGDIYADTRELLEGIVAESVHERFLVTSDHGYVNFVGRNPFRLSDDDEAALREAVGGRYADVADGYAYDQLLASGVIRRVGGRYVVTGHYNPTTPGASSRVAHGGLTLPETMTPVLEIDTR
;
A
#
# COMPACT_ATOMS: atom_id res chain seq x y z
N MET A 1 14.69 -7.48 -25.29
CA MET A 1 13.77 -8.44 -24.68
C MET A 1 12.39 -8.13 -25.21
N THR A 2 11.76 -9.10 -25.85
CA THR A 2 10.41 -8.99 -26.40
C THR A 2 9.44 -8.72 -25.27
N ASP A 3 8.58 -7.70 -25.41
CA ASP A 3 7.41 -7.44 -24.58
C ASP A 3 6.44 -8.65 -24.73
N GLU A 4 6.75 -9.78 -24.11
CA GLU A 4 5.76 -10.80 -23.87
C GLU A 4 4.76 -10.21 -22.87
N ALA A 5 3.52 -10.02 -23.34
CA ALA A 5 2.47 -9.50 -22.52
C ALA A 5 2.34 -10.40 -21.28
N LEU A 6 2.65 -9.87 -20.12
CA LEU A 6 2.59 -10.61 -18.84
C LEU A 6 1.21 -11.22 -18.60
N PHE A 7 0.19 -10.61 -19.16
CA PHE A 7 -1.21 -11.04 -19.09
C PHE A 7 -1.76 -11.28 -20.49
N GLY A 8 -2.34 -12.44 -20.70
CA GLY A 8 -3.05 -12.74 -21.94
C GLY A 8 -4.33 -11.91 -22.04
N THR A 9 -4.75 -11.56 -23.27
CA THR A 9 -6.00 -10.83 -23.48
C THR A 9 -7.21 -11.53 -22.86
N ALA A 10 -7.28 -12.87 -22.93
CA ALA A 10 -8.35 -13.66 -22.34
C ALA A 10 -8.36 -13.56 -20.81
N GLU A 11 -7.22 -13.45 -20.19
CA GLU A 11 -7.07 -13.32 -18.75
C GLU A 11 -7.55 -11.94 -18.26
N ILE A 12 -7.13 -10.86 -18.91
CA ILE A 12 -7.63 -9.52 -18.59
C ILE A 12 -9.14 -9.44 -18.79
N LEU A 13 -9.66 -10.01 -19.86
CA LEU A 13 -11.12 -10.06 -20.09
C LEU A 13 -11.82 -10.83 -18.98
N SER A 14 -11.25 -11.93 -18.49
CA SER A 14 -11.81 -12.67 -17.34
C SER A 14 -11.87 -11.83 -16.07
N VAL A 15 -10.87 -10.99 -15.79
CA VAL A 15 -10.89 -10.05 -14.68
C VAL A 15 -11.94 -8.96 -14.88
N VAL A 16 -12.02 -8.39 -16.08
CA VAL A 16 -12.97 -7.32 -16.44
C VAL A 16 -14.43 -7.78 -16.37
N GLU A 17 -14.70 -9.02 -16.75
CA GLU A 17 -16.05 -9.61 -16.76
C GLU A 17 -16.46 -10.22 -15.41
N SER A 18 -15.55 -10.23 -14.42
CA SER A 18 -15.82 -10.77 -13.09
C SER A 18 -16.63 -9.81 -12.23
N ASP A 19 -17.60 -10.35 -11.48
CA ASP A 19 -18.29 -9.59 -10.41
C ASP A 19 -17.34 -9.24 -9.25
N ALA A 20 -16.18 -9.92 -9.14
CA ALA A 20 -15.12 -9.74 -8.15
C ALA A 20 -13.81 -9.23 -8.81
N VAL A 21 -13.87 -8.08 -9.46
CA VAL A 21 -12.75 -7.49 -10.22
C VAL A 21 -11.49 -7.38 -9.37
N LEU A 22 -11.62 -6.95 -8.10
CA LEU A 22 -10.45 -6.72 -7.24
C LEU A 22 -9.77 -8.02 -6.81
N ASP A 23 -10.50 -9.14 -6.69
CA ASP A 23 -9.88 -10.44 -6.42
C ASP A 23 -9.06 -10.90 -7.63
N GLY A 24 -9.59 -10.73 -8.84
CA GLY A 24 -8.83 -11.00 -10.06
C GLY A 24 -7.59 -10.09 -10.22
N VAL A 25 -7.69 -8.85 -9.76
CA VAL A 25 -6.55 -7.92 -9.69
C VAL A 25 -5.51 -8.40 -8.68
N PHE A 26 -5.95 -8.87 -7.50
CA PHE A 26 -5.06 -9.43 -6.50
C PHE A 26 -4.26 -10.62 -7.05
N ASP A 27 -4.92 -11.56 -7.75
CA ASP A 27 -4.25 -12.69 -8.41
C ASP A 27 -3.22 -12.24 -9.46
N CYS A 28 -3.52 -11.17 -10.19
CA CYS A 28 -2.58 -10.59 -11.14
C CYS A 28 -1.37 -9.96 -10.44
N LEU A 29 -1.59 -9.24 -9.34
CA LEU A 29 -0.52 -8.64 -8.53
C LEU A 29 0.37 -9.72 -7.89
N GLU A 30 -0.22 -10.82 -7.42
CA GLU A 30 0.55 -11.95 -6.90
C GLU A 30 1.57 -12.47 -7.92
N ARG A 31 1.20 -12.62 -9.18
CA ARG A 31 2.13 -13.08 -10.23
C ARG A 31 3.27 -12.09 -10.51
N ILE A 32 3.06 -10.81 -10.25
CA ILE A 32 4.10 -9.80 -10.40
C ILE A 32 5.08 -9.84 -9.22
N TRP A 33 4.56 -10.05 -7.99
CA TRP A 33 5.28 -9.76 -6.76
C TRP A 33 5.58 -10.98 -5.88
N ALA A 34 5.08 -12.18 -6.23
CA ALA A 34 5.29 -13.39 -5.40
C ALA A 34 6.75 -13.84 -5.31
N ASP A 35 7.63 -13.38 -6.20
CA ASP A 35 9.06 -13.63 -6.08
C ASP A 35 9.74 -12.53 -5.28
N PRO A 36 10.34 -12.80 -4.09
CA PRO A 36 11.06 -11.80 -3.30
C PRO A 36 12.16 -11.09 -4.10
N ALA A 37 12.73 -11.72 -5.13
CA ALA A 37 13.66 -11.08 -6.03
C ALA A 37 13.06 -9.86 -6.76
N ALA A 38 11.73 -9.77 -6.90
CA ALA A 38 11.04 -8.61 -7.46
C ALA A 38 11.25 -7.34 -6.62
N MET A 39 11.61 -7.47 -5.35
CA MET A 39 11.94 -6.36 -4.44
C MET A 39 13.38 -5.86 -4.61
N ALA A 40 14.26 -6.61 -5.28
CA ALA A 40 15.62 -6.15 -5.56
C ALA A 40 15.61 -5.00 -6.58
N GLU A 41 16.49 -4.02 -6.41
CA GLU A 41 16.57 -2.79 -7.23
C GLU A 41 16.48 -3.05 -8.73
N ARG A 42 17.09 -4.13 -9.18
CA ARG A 42 17.17 -4.50 -10.60
C ARG A 42 15.82 -4.91 -11.20
N GLU A 43 15.01 -5.63 -10.43
CA GLU A 43 13.71 -6.17 -10.87
C GLU A 43 12.56 -5.25 -10.46
N LEU A 44 12.76 -4.42 -9.44
CA LEU A 44 11.75 -3.51 -8.89
C LEU A 44 11.13 -2.62 -9.98
N ALA A 45 11.96 -1.99 -10.81
CA ALA A 45 11.49 -1.09 -11.84
C ALA A 45 10.61 -1.79 -12.90
N ASP A 46 10.90 -3.05 -13.20
CA ASP A 46 10.10 -3.86 -14.13
C ASP A 46 8.78 -4.29 -13.46
N SER A 47 8.79 -4.71 -12.20
CA SER A 47 7.60 -5.11 -11.45
C SER A 47 6.66 -3.93 -11.23
N GLU A 48 7.20 -2.75 -10.89
CA GLU A 48 6.44 -1.50 -10.82
C GLU A 48 5.83 -1.12 -12.18
N TYR A 49 6.57 -1.27 -13.26
CA TYR A 49 6.04 -1.00 -14.59
C TYR A 49 4.89 -1.94 -14.95
N ARG A 50 4.99 -3.24 -14.62
CA ARG A 50 3.95 -4.23 -14.85
C ARG A 50 2.68 -3.93 -14.03
N THR A 51 2.82 -3.53 -12.78
CA THR A 51 1.69 -3.10 -11.93
C THR A 51 0.96 -1.91 -12.55
N ARG A 52 1.70 -0.89 -13.02
CA ARG A 52 1.12 0.28 -13.69
C ARG A 52 0.45 -0.09 -15.02
N GLN A 53 1.02 -1.02 -15.76
CA GLN A 53 0.43 -1.50 -17.00
C GLN A 53 -0.88 -2.25 -16.75
N LEU A 54 -0.94 -3.08 -15.72
CA LEU A 54 -2.17 -3.75 -15.31
C LEU A 54 -3.27 -2.73 -15.01
N GLU A 55 -2.98 -1.76 -14.14
CA GLU A 55 -3.94 -0.72 -13.76
C GLU A 55 -4.42 0.08 -14.98
N ARG A 56 -3.48 0.54 -15.82
CA ARG A 56 -3.83 1.26 -17.04
C ARG A 56 -4.65 0.43 -18.01
N LEU A 57 -4.34 -0.85 -18.14
CA LEU A 57 -5.06 -1.74 -19.05
C LEU A 57 -6.51 -1.91 -18.58
N LEU A 58 -6.75 -2.18 -17.29
CA LEU A 58 -8.09 -2.29 -16.72
C LEU A 58 -8.93 -1.02 -17.00
N VAL A 59 -8.38 0.14 -16.69
CA VAL A 59 -9.03 1.43 -16.96
C VAL A 59 -9.32 1.61 -18.45
N SER A 60 -8.37 1.23 -19.33
CA SER A 60 -8.56 1.35 -20.80
C SER A 60 -9.63 0.40 -21.37
N GLN A 61 -9.91 -0.70 -20.68
CA GLN A 61 -10.98 -1.65 -21.02
C GLN A 61 -12.35 -1.24 -20.45
N GLY A 62 -12.44 -0.07 -19.83
CA GLY A 62 -13.69 0.47 -19.32
C GLY A 62 -14.05 -0.02 -17.91
N VAL A 63 -13.10 -0.59 -17.17
CA VAL A 63 -13.30 -0.90 -15.76
C VAL A 63 -13.32 0.40 -14.98
N ASP A 64 -14.38 0.64 -14.23
CA ASP A 64 -14.48 1.74 -13.28
C ASP A 64 -13.64 1.43 -12.02
N LEU A 65 -12.35 1.11 -12.25
CA LEU A 65 -11.43 0.60 -11.23
C LEU A 65 -11.37 1.51 -10.00
N TYR A 66 -11.26 2.82 -10.21
CA TYR A 66 -11.15 3.77 -9.10
C TYR A 66 -12.44 3.90 -8.29
N ASP A 67 -13.60 3.85 -8.95
CA ASP A 67 -14.89 3.85 -8.27
C ASP A 67 -15.11 2.53 -7.51
N THR A 68 -14.64 1.41 -8.07
CA THR A 68 -14.63 0.09 -7.39
C THR A 68 -13.74 0.09 -6.15
N LEU A 69 -12.52 0.67 -6.23
CA LEU A 69 -11.64 0.82 -5.08
C LEU A 69 -12.25 1.71 -4.00
N VAL A 70 -12.87 2.83 -4.38
CA VAL A 70 -13.59 3.70 -3.43
C VAL A 70 -14.74 2.95 -2.76
N ALA A 71 -15.50 2.17 -3.51
CA ALA A 71 -16.63 1.40 -2.97
C ALA A 71 -16.19 0.27 -2.03
N ALA A 72 -14.97 -0.23 -2.17
CA ALA A 72 -14.40 -1.28 -1.33
C ALA A 72 -13.85 -0.77 0.02
N THR A 73 -13.69 0.56 0.21
CA THR A 73 -13.21 1.11 1.47
C THR A 73 -14.22 0.92 2.61
N GLY A 74 -13.75 0.74 3.84
CA GLY A 74 -14.59 0.81 5.03
C GLY A 74 -14.45 -0.31 6.06
N ASP A 75 -14.04 -1.52 5.69
CA ASP A 75 -13.89 -2.63 6.63
C ASP A 75 -12.41 -2.93 6.90
N HIS A 76 -11.89 -2.50 8.04
CA HIS A 76 -10.49 -2.78 8.36
C HIS A 76 -10.30 -4.16 9.03
N PRO A 77 -9.19 -4.86 8.69
CA PRO A 77 -8.96 -6.23 9.11
C PRO A 77 -8.85 -6.42 10.63
N LEU A 78 -8.40 -5.40 11.38
CA LEU A 78 -8.24 -5.48 12.84
C LEU A 78 -9.55 -5.77 13.59
N THR A 79 -10.71 -5.49 13.00
CA THR A 79 -12.02 -5.87 13.59
C THR A 79 -12.19 -7.38 13.71
N ARG A 80 -11.36 -8.15 13.01
CA ARG A 80 -11.39 -9.64 13.03
C ARG A 80 -10.53 -10.21 14.16
N VAL A 81 -9.77 -9.36 14.87
CA VAL A 81 -8.85 -9.79 15.94
C VAL A 81 -9.61 -9.88 17.26
N ASP A 82 -10.26 -11.01 17.49
CA ASP A 82 -10.92 -11.32 18.76
C ASP A 82 -9.94 -11.96 19.77
N SER A 83 -8.85 -12.53 19.28
CA SER A 83 -7.80 -13.18 20.06
C SER A 83 -6.48 -13.20 19.27
N GLY A 84 -5.35 -13.27 19.96
CA GLY A 84 -4.02 -13.21 19.33
C GLY A 84 -3.54 -11.76 19.17
N CYS A 85 -2.66 -11.53 18.23
CA CYS A 85 -2.03 -10.23 18.02
C CYS A 85 -2.39 -9.63 16.64
N GLY A 86 -2.96 -8.43 16.65
CA GLY A 86 -3.15 -7.59 15.47
C GLY A 86 -1.93 -6.69 15.25
N VAL A 87 -1.28 -6.78 14.10
CA VAL A 87 -0.10 -5.99 13.77
C VAL A 87 -0.40 -5.06 12.60
N VAL A 88 -0.23 -3.76 12.80
CA VAL A 88 -0.26 -2.75 11.75
C VAL A 88 1.17 -2.37 11.40
N MET A 89 1.57 -2.60 10.16
CA MET A 89 2.85 -2.14 9.63
C MET A 89 2.59 -0.94 8.71
N ASP A 90 3.02 0.24 9.13
CA ASP A 90 2.78 1.52 8.45
C ASP A 90 3.32 1.50 7.01
N ALA A 91 2.44 1.74 6.04
CA ALA A 91 2.69 1.66 4.61
C ALA A 91 3.11 0.27 4.07
N LEU A 92 2.79 -0.83 4.75
CA LEU A 92 3.04 -2.17 4.19
C LEU A 92 2.15 -2.38 2.95
N SER A 93 2.76 -2.57 1.80
CA SER A 93 2.00 -2.80 0.56
C SER A 93 1.84 -4.29 0.24
N LEU A 94 0.97 -4.61 -0.72
CA LEU A 94 0.84 -5.98 -1.22
C LEU A 94 2.16 -6.56 -1.76
N ARG A 95 3.09 -5.71 -2.24
CA ARG A 95 4.42 -6.15 -2.71
C ARG A 95 5.15 -6.90 -1.61
N GLU A 96 5.30 -6.23 -0.45
CA GLU A 96 5.93 -6.81 0.73
C GLU A 96 5.11 -7.97 1.27
N GLY A 97 3.77 -7.88 1.24
CA GLY A 97 2.86 -8.95 1.67
C GLY A 97 3.08 -10.26 0.94
N PHE A 98 3.19 -10.24 -0.40
CA PHE A 98 3.47 -11.44 -1.20
C PHE A 98 4.85 -12.04 -0.89
N ALA A 99 5.88 -11.19 -0.78
CA ALA A 99 7.23 -11.62 -0.45
C ALA A 99 7.31 -12.20 0.96
N LEU A 100 6.71 -11.54 1.96
CA LEU A 100 6.64 -12.00 3.35
C LEU A 100 5.95 -13.36 3.46
N ARG A 101 4.78 -13.54 2.82
CA ARG A 101 4.09 -14.83 2.84
C ARG A 101 4.99 -15.95 2.36
N ARG A 102 5.73 -15.74 1.28
CA ARG A 102 6.63 -16.75 0.72
C ARG A 102 7.81 -17.03 1.66
N GLU A 103 8.54 -15.98 2.04
CA GLU A 103 9.73 -16.16 2.86
C GLU A 103 9.44 -16.73 4.25
N LEU A 104 8.38 -16.26 4.91
CA LEU A 104 8.02 -16.81 6.23
C LEU A 104 7.65 -18.28 6.17
N ARG A 105 6.99 -18.75 5.08
CA ARG A 105 6.71 -20.16 4.85
C ARG A 105 7.97 -20.99 4.57
N ASP A 106 8.93 -20.39 3.87
CA ASP A 106 10.16 -21.07 3.46
C ASP A 106 11.18 -21.14 4.61
N THR A 107 11.14 -20.19 5.56
CA THR A 107 12.11 -20.08 6.66
C THR A 107 11.62 -20.60 8.00
N HIS A 108 10.31 -20.69 8.19
CA HIS A 108 9.69 -21.14 9.44
C HIS A 108 8.68 -22.26 9.18
N ASP A 109 8.38 -23.06 10.21
CA ASP A 109 7.29 -24.07 10.18
C ASP A 109 5.90 -23.43 10.38
N TRP A 110 5.75 -22.14 10.04
CA TRP A 110 4.52 -21.39 10.24
C TRP A 110 3.52 -21.61 9.10
N THR A 111 2.23 -21.60 9.46
CA THR A 111 1.17 -21.49 8.47
C THR A 111 0.91 -20.01 8.19
N VAL A 112 1.14 -19.59 6.95
CA VAL A 112 0.95 -18.19 6.53
C VAL A 112 -0.01 -18.14 5.35
N SER A 113 -1.12 -17.42 5.49
CA SER A 113 -2.01 -17.06 4.39
C SER A 113 -1.92 -15.57 4.10
N LEU A 114 -2.26 -15.19 2.88
CA LEU A 114 -2.34 -13.79 2.46
C LEU A 114 -3.63 -13.57 1.68
N ASP A 115 -4.35 -12.57 2.09
CA ASP A 115 -5.49 -11.96 1.43
C ASP A 115 -5.27 -10.45 1.30
N TRP A 116 -6.25 -9.72 0.84
CA TRP A 116 -6.21 -8.26 0.72
C TRP A 116 -7.39 -7.60 1.41
N ALA A 117 -7.21 -6.34 1.79
CA ALA A 117 -8.30 -5.45 2.17
C ALA A 117 -8.11 -4.09 1.49
N ALA A 118 -9.21 -3.39 1.22
CA ALA A 118 -9.09 -1.98 0.88
C ALA A 118 -8.79 -1.16 2.14
N VAL A 119 -8.12 -0.02 1.96
CA VAL A 119 -7.91 0.94 3.05
C VAL A 119 -9.23 1.36 3.68
N GLU A 120 -9.23 1.68 4.97
CA GLU A 120 -10.43 2.11 5.71
C GLU A 120 -11.11 3.31 5.04
N ARG A 121 -10.33 4.27 4.56
CA ARG A 121 -10.82 5.49 3.91
C ARG A 121 -9.79 6.15 3.01
N LEU A 122 -10.26 7.09 2.19
CA LEU A 122 -9.44 7.92 1.34
C LEU A 122 -9.52 9.41 1.77
N PRO A 123 -8.42 10.17 1.66
CA PRO A 123 -7.08 9.70 1.31
C PRO A 123 -6.53 8.72 2.34
N SER A 124 -5.71 7.77 1.88
CA SER A 124 -5.11 6.73 2.71
C SER A 124 -3.90 7.29 3.47
N GLU A 125 -4.13 7.67 4.72
CA GLU A 125 -3.16 8.33 5.59
C GLU A 125 -3.20 7.77 7.00
N THR A 126 -2.03 7.57 7.60
CA THR A 126 -1.87 7.05 8.97
C THR A 126 -2.73 7.80 10.00
N THR A 127 -2.80 9.12 9.89
CA THR A 127 -3.60 9.95 10.82
C THR A 127 -5.08 9.61 10.77
N PHE A 128 -5.61 9.29 9.57
CA PHE A 128 -7.02 8.95 9.43
C PHE A 128 -7.31 7.54 9.92
N ALA A 129 -6.47 6.57 9.58
CA ALA A 129 -6.59 5.19 10.04
C ALA A 129 -6.46 5.10 11.57
N CYS A 130 -5.45 5.75 12.15
CA CYS A 130 -5.24 5.77 13.60
C CYS A 130 -6.42 6.38 14.37
N ARG A 131 -7.02 7.44 13.82
CA ARG A 131 -8.21 8.06 14.43
C ARG A 131 -9.42 7.13 14.39
N GLU A 132 -9.61 6.42 13.29
CA GLU A 132 -10.74 5.52 13.12
C GLU A 132 -10.60 4.26 13.99
N TRP A 133 -9.41 3.66 14.02
CA TRP A 133 -9.19 2.39 14.70
C TRP A 133 -8.95 2.52 16.21
N PHE A 134 -8.31 3.62 16.64
CA PHE A 134 -7.84 3.77 18.02
C PHE A 134 -8.25 5.09 18.68
N ASP A 135 -9.07 5.92 18.02
CA ASP A 135 -9.50 7.26 18.49
C ASP A 135 -8.30 8.15 18.91
N ALA A 136 -7.19 8.05 18.13
CA ALA A 136 -5.96 8.78 18.42
C ALA A 136 -5.45 9.55 17.20
N GLN A 137 -4.67 10.61 17.45
CA GLN A 137 -4.15 11.48 16.38
C GLN A 137 -2.94 10.84 15.64
N SER A 138 -2.25 9.93 16.31
CA SER A 138 -1.12 9.19 15.76
C SER A 138 -0.94 7.89 16.54
N PRO A 139 -0.26 6.88 15.97
CA PRO A 139 -0.01 5.62 16.68
C PRO A 139 0.75 5.80 18.00
N SER A 140 1.69 6.75 18.04
CA SER A 140 2.46 7.07 19.27
C SER A 140 1.62 7.75 20.36
N ALA A 141 0.43 8.24 20.03
CA ALA A 141 -0.49 8.89 20.97
C ALA A 141 -1.58 7.94 21.49
N VAL A 142 -1.65 6.70 21.01
CA VAL A 142 -2.59 5.69 21.48
C VAL A 142 -2.26 5.32 22.93
N SER A 143 -3.24 5.47 23.83
CA SER A 143 -3.11 5.19 25.26
C SER A 143 -4.06 4.06 25.66
N ARG A 144 -3.65 2.82 25.36
CA ARG A 144 -4.38 1.59 25.68
C ARG A 144 -3.42 0.54 26.25
N ASP A 145 -3.88 -0.26 27.20
CA ASP A 145 -3.06 -1.30 27.85
C ASP A 145 -2.76 -2.49 26.91
N ASP A 146 -3.60 -2.71 25.91
CA ASP A 146 -3.50 -3.76 24.90
C ASP A 146 -2.77 -3.30 23.63
N PHE A 147 -2.16 -2.13 23.64
CA PHE A 147 -1.52 -1.53 22.45
C PHE A 147 -0.04 -1.22 22.69
N ARG A 148 0.77 -1.45 21.66
CA ARG A 148 2.18 -1.06 21.62
C ARG A 148 2.54 -0.39 20.29
N PHE A 149 3.13 0.82 20.39
CA PHE A 149 3.77 1.49 19.26
C PHE A 149 5.25 1.12 19.20
N VAL A 150 5.73 0.73 18.01
CA VAL A 150 7.11 0.37 17.71
C VAL A 150 7.67 1.36 16.69
N GLY A 151 8.49 2.30 17.15
CA GLY A 151 9.03 3.40 16.33
C GLY A 151 10.32 3.07 15.58
N ASP A 152 11.05 2.08 16.04
CA ASP A 152 12.35 1.64 15.51
C ASP A 152 12.33 0.13 15.23
N LEU A 153 13.46 -0.44 14.78
CA LEU A 153 13.58 -1.89 14.51
C LEU A 153 13.66 -2.74 15.77
N ASP A 154 14.03 -2.14 16.91
CA ASP A 154 14.06 -2.86 18.19
C ASP A 154 12.64 -3.02 18.74
N VAL A 155 12.18 -4.26 18.85
CA VAL A 155 10.87 -4.59 19.40
C VAL A 155 10.92 -4.48 20.93
N PRO A 156 10.14 -3.56 21.56
CA PRO A 156 10.06 -3.48 23.00
C PRO A 156 9.24 -4.64 23.56
N GLN A 157 9.26 -4.82 24.88
CA GLN A 157 8.37 -5.76 25.54
C GLN A 157 6.90 -5.46 25.16
N LEU A 158 6.22 -6.47 24.67
CA LEU A 158 4.83 -6.40 24.25
C LEU A 158 3.87 -6.55 25.46
N PRO A 159 2.64 -6.03 25.40
CA PRO A 159 1.66 -6.07 26.49
C PRO A 159 1.32 -7.50 26.97
N GLY A 160 1.21 -8.47 26.05
CA GLY A 160 0.80 -9.84 26.36
C GLY A 160 -0.69 -9.96 26.77
N THR A 161 -1.53 -9.00 26.37
CA THR A 161 -2.98 -9.01 26.58
C THR A 161 -3.70 -9.83 25.50
N GLU A 162 -4.96 -10.14 25.72
CA GLU A 162 -5.78 -10.89 24.76
C GLU A 162 -7.06 -10.08 24.45
N PRO A 163 -7.24 -9.51 23.24
CA PRO A 163 -6.26 -9.41 22.17
C PRO A 163 -5.12 -8.42 22.47
N GLU A 164 -4.09 -8.44 21.63
CA GLU A 164 -2.98 -7.49 21.64
C GLU A 164 -2.91 -6.75 20.30
N PHE A 165 -2.49 -5.47 20.32
CA PHE A 165 -2.30 -4.67 19.11
C PHE A 165 -0.91 -4.04 19.09
N VAL A 166 -0.24 -4.16 17.95
CA VAL A 166 1.08 -3.57 17.68
C VAL A 166 0.98 -2.69 16.45
N TRP A 167 1.49 -1.47 16.51
CA TRP A 167 1.65 -0.60 15.35
C TRP A 167 3.11 -0.25 15.16
N THR A 168 3.66 -0.56 13.99
CA THR A 168 5.04 -0.20 13.67
C THR A 168 5.09 0.99 12.72
N ARG A 169 6.13 1.80 12.83
CA ARG A 169 6.39 2.91 11.89
C ARG A 169 7.10 2.43 10.61
N HIS A 170 7.36 1.15 10.48
CA HIS A 170 7.99 0.57 9.30
C HIS A 170 6.95 -0.19 8.44
N PRO A 171 7.11 -0.14 7.11
CA PRO A 171 8.20 0.42 6.30
C PRO A 171 8.16 1.93 6.03
N ASP A 172 7.06 2.68 6.35
CA ASP A 172 6.88 4.09 5.97
C ASP A 172 8.08 4.97 6.33
N ARG A 173 8.61 4.86 7.55
CA ARG A 173 9.79 5.63 7.97
C ARG A 173 10.96 5.46 7.00
N ARG A 174 11.27 4.23 6.59
CA ARG A 174 12.39 3.96 5.68
C ARG A 174 12.12 4.47 4.28
N LEU A 175 10.88 4.39 3.82
CA LEU A 175 10.44 4.95 2.54
C LEU A 175 10.59 6.47 2.51
N GLU A 176 10.15 7.17 3.57
CA GLU A 176 10.33 8.60 3.72
C GLU A 176 11.82 9.01 3.73
N GLU A 177 12.63 8.25 4.46
CA GLU A 177 14.06 8.50 4.61
C GLU A 177 14.79 8.32 3.27
N ALA A 178 14.52 7.26 2.53
CA ALA A 178 15.04 7.04 1.19
C ALA A 178 14.64 8.17 0.22
N THR A 179 13.41 8.68 0.35
CA THR A 179 12.90 9.78 -0.46
C THR A 179 13.62 11.11 -0.16
N LYS A 180 13.95 11.36 1.10
CA LYS A 180 14.64 12.60 1.53
C LYS A 180 16.15 12.58 1.24
N GLY A 181 16.70 11.45 0.80
CA GLY A 181 18.13 11.30 0.51
C GLY A 181 19.02 11.31 1.75
N ASN A 182 18.46 11.09 2.93
CA ASN A 182 19.15 11.16 4.21
C ASN A 182 19.71 9.80 4.66
N TYR A 183 19.57 8.75 3.86
CA TYR A 183 19.85 7.39 4.30
C TYR A 183 20.71 6.58 3.35
N ALA A 184 21.43 5.64 3.97
CA ALA A 184 22.17 4.58 3.30
C ALA A 184 21.27 3.45 2.75
N VAL A 185 19.93 3.60 2.78
CA VAL A 185 19.03 2.65 2.13
C VAL A 185 19.08 2.89 0.64
N GLU A 186 19.79 2.05 -0.06
CA GLU A 186 20.06 2.21 -1.48
C GLU A 186 18.98 1.55 -2.34
N ASP A 187 18.23 0.57 -1.80
CA ASP A 187 17.21 -0.15 -2.54
C ASP A 187 15.99 -0.61 -1.70
N ALA A 188 14.94 -1.05 -2.39
CA ALA A 188 13.74 -1.57 -1.75
C ALA A 188 13.96 -2.91 -1.04
N GLY A 189 15.01 -3.65 -1.42
CA GLY A 189 15.39 -4.91 -0.80
C GLY A 189 15.81 -4.72 0.66
N ASP A 190 16.56 -3.65 0.97
CA ASP A 190 16.96 -3.32 2.34
C ASP A 190 15.75 -2.96 3.20
N ILE A 191 14.82 -2.16 2.65
CA ILE A 191 13.57 -1.79 3.34
C ILE A 191 12.74 -3.05 3.62
N TYR A 192 12.65 -3.95 2.65
CA TYR A 192 11.94 -5.21 2.80
C TYR A 192 12.59 -6.11 3.85
N ALA A 193 13.93 -6.21 3.86
CA ALA A 193 14.67 -7.00 4.85
C ALA A 193 14.43 -6.49 6.29
N ASP A 194 14.50 -5.18 6.50
CA ASP A 194 14.19 -4.54 7.79
C ASP A 194 12.74 -4.81 8.21
N THR A 195 11.80 -4.73 7.26
CA THR A 195 10.37 -4.97 7.51
C THR A 195 10.10 -6.41 7.93
N ARG A 196 10.75 -7.38 7.27
CA ARG A 196 10.68 -8.79 7.63
C ARG A 196 11.28 -9.06 9.01
N GLU A 197 12.50 -8.57 9.28
CA GLU A 197 13.18 -8.75 10.56
C GLU A 197 12.35 -8.18 11.72
N LEU A 198 11.72 -7.02 11.51
CA LEU A 198 10.84 -6.42 12.49
C LEU A 198 9.60 -7.28 12.76
N LEU A 199 8.96 -7.83 11.72
CA LEU A 199 7.81 -8.72 11.88
C LEU A 199 8.20 -10.02 12.61
N GLU A 200 9.31 -10.65 12.23
CA GLU A 200 9.85 -11.83 12.91
C GLU A 200 10.16 -11.53 14.39
N GLY A 201 10.70 -10.35 14.69
CA GLY A 201 10.94 -9.86 16.06
C GLY A 201 9.65 -9.70 16.86
N ILE A 202 8.59 -9.13 16.28
CA ILE A 202 7.28 -9.01 16.92
C ILE A 202 6.71 -10.40 17.25
N VAL A 203 6.77 -11.33 16.31
CA VAL A 203 6.30 -12.69 16.52
C VAL A 203 7.10 -13.38 17.64
N ALA A 204 8.42 -13.19 17.68
CA ALA A 204 9.30 -13.81 18.68
C ALA A 204 9.09 -13.25 20.10
N GLU A 205 8.82 -11.94 20.23
CA GLU A 205 8.59 -11.27 21.52
C GLU A 205 7.15 -11.43 22.02
N SER A 206 6.20 -11.82 21.18
CA SER A 206 4.80 -12.01 21.53
C SER A 206 4.57 -13.32 22.27
N VAL A 207 3.58 -13.34 23.16
CA VAL A 207 3.09 -14.56 23.81
C VAL A 207 2.04 -15.30 22.99
N HIS A 208 1.64 -14.72 21.85
CA HIS A 208 0.59 -15.26 21.00
C HIS A 208 1.14 -16.19 19.92
N GLU A 209 0.29 -17.10 19.47
CA GLU A 209 0.59 -18.04 18.37
C GLU A 209 -0.11 -17.62 17.07
N ARG A 210 -1.08 -16.71 17.14
CA ARG A 210 -1.85 -16.24 15.98
C ARG A 210 -1.70 -14.73 15.82
N PHE A 211 -1.38 -14.34 14.57
CA PHE A 211 -1.19 -12.95 14.20
C PHE A 211 -2.03 -12.62 12.97
N LEU A 212 -2.62 -11.43 12.98
CA LEU A 212 -3.17 -10.79 11.80
C LEU A 212 -2.34 -9.55 11.52
N VAL A 213 -1.61 -9.56 10.39
CA VAL A 213 -0.73 -8.46 9.98
C VAL A 213 -1.38 -7.72 8.82
N THR A 214 -1.50 -6.41 8.94
CA THR A 214 -2.09 -5.54 7.91
C THR A 214 -1.40 -4.19 7.85
N SER A 215 -1.94 -3.26 7.08
CA SER A 215 -1.45 -1.90 6.95
C SER A 215 -2.59 -0.88 6.97
N ASP A 216 -2.28 0.34 7.33
CA ASP A 216 -3.16 1.50 7.24
C ASP A 216 -3.25 2.06 5.81
N HIS A 217 -2.19 1.91 5.02
CA HIS A 217 -2.12 2.21 3.58
C HIS A 217 -0.95 1.50 2.92
N GLY A 218 -0.94 1.50 1.59
CA GLY A 218 0.24 1.18 0.82
C GLY A 218 0.85 2.44 0.19
N TYR A 219 1.71 2.28 -0.80
CA TYR A 219 2.40 3.39 -1.43
C TYR A 219 2.63 3.16 -2.92
N VAL A 220 2.74 4.25 -3.67
CA VAL A 220 3.19 4.25 -5.06
C VAL A 220 4.68 4.58 -5.13
N ASN A 221 5.43 3.79 -5.91
CA ASN A 221 6.83 4.06 -6.20
C ASN A 221 6.95 4.53 -7.65
N PHE A 222 7.57 5.68 -7.89
CA PHE A 222 7.72 6.28 -9.23
C PHE A 222 8.99 5.85 -9.97
N VAL A 223 9.67 4.81 -9.51
CA VAL A 223 10.85 4.27 -10.19
C VAL A 223 10.50 3.68 -11.56
N GLY A 224 11.41 3.80 -12.53
CA GLY A 224 11.27 3.19 -13.84
C GLY A 224 10.29 3.91 -14.78
N ARG A 225 9.74 3.16 -15.75
CA ARG A 225 8.82 3.70 -16.75
C ARG A 225 7.45 3.95 -16.14
N ASN A 226 6.86 5.10 -16.47
CA ASN A 226 5.49 5.40 -16.08
C ASN A 226 4.61 5.54 -17.33
N PRO A 227 3.59 4.67 -17.51
CA PRO A 227 2.66 4.78 -18.63
C PRO A 227 1.55 5.84 -18.42
N PHE A 228 1.40 6.35 -17.20
CA PHE A 228 0.46 7.41 -16.87
C PHE A 228 1.06 8.75 -17.31
N ARG A 229 0.66 9.21 -18.49
CA ARG A 229 1.10 10.46 -19.10
C ARG A 229 -0.02 11.48 -19.04
N LEU A 230 0.31 12.70 -18.67
CA LEU A 230 -0.57 13.85 -18.73
C LEU A 230 -0.24 14.71 -19.97
N SER A 231 -1.21 15.49 -20.41
CA SER A 231 -0.92 16.63 -21.27
C SER A 231 -0.14 17.69 -20.48
N ASP A 232 0.56 18.57 -21.17
CA ASP A 232 1.29 19.69 -20.50
C ASP A 232 0.34 20.55 -19.65
N ASP A 233 -0.89 20.75 -20.12
CA ASP A 233 -1.92 21.53 -19.42
C ASP A 233 -2.41 20.82 -18.16
N ASP A 234 -2.69 19.48 -18.24
CA ASP A 234 -3.10 18.70 -17.06
C ASP A 234 -1.95 18.56 -16.05
N GLU A 235 -0.71 18.43 -16.52
CA GLU A 235 0.44 18.40 -15.64
C GLU A 235 0.63 19.71 -14.88
N ALA A 236 0.45 20.84 -15.56
CA ALA A 236 0.48 22.16 -14.94
C ALA A 236 -0.66 22.34 -13.92
N ALA A 237 -1.88 21.94 -14.31
CA ALA A 237 -3.05 21.96 -13.42
C ALA A 237 -2.86 21.09 -12.19
N LEU A 238 -2.30 19.88 -12.34
CA LEU A 238 -2.05 18.97 -11.22
C LEU A 238 -1.04 19.55 -10.23
N ARG A 239 0.04 20.16 -10.70
CA ARG A 239 1.02 20.83 -9.84
C ARG A 239 0.45 22.04 -9.09
N GLU A 240 -0.44 22.79 -9.74
CA GLU A 240 -1.10 23.95 -9.12
C GLU A 240 -2.11 23.51 -8.05
N ALA A 241 -2.92 22.49 -8.38
CA ALA A 241 -4.06 22.10 -7.57
C ALA A 241 -3.68 21.17 -6.40
N VAL A 242 -2.67 20.31 -6.56
CA VAL A 242 -2.39 19.21 -5.63
C VAL A 242 -0.90 19.21 -5.27
N GLY A 243 -0.61 19.48 -3.99
CA GLY A 243 0.78 19.47 -3.48
C GLY A 243 1.35 18.07 -3.19
N GLY A 244 0.53 17.03 -3.33
CA GLY A 244 0.84 15.63 -3.07
C GLY A 244 -0.13 14.72 -3.81
N ARG A 245 -0.60 13.65 -3.15
CA ARG A 245 -1.53 12.69 -3.74
C ARG A 245 -3.01 13.05 -3.51
N TYR A 246 -3.27 14.09 -2.69
CA TYR A 246 -4.62 14.62 -2.45
C TYR A 246 -4.59 16.11 -2.11
N ALA A 247 -5.76 16.75 -2.15
CA ALA A 247 -5.98 18.12 -1.71
C ALA A 247 -7.38 18.28 -1.10
N ASP A 248 -7.55 19.32 -0.29
CA ASP A 248 -8.88 19.74 0.15
C ASP A 248 -9.71 20.22 -1.05
N VAL A 249 -11.03 20.00 -1.01
CA VAL A 249 -11.92 20.48 -2.06
C VAL A 249 -11.87 22.00 -2.10
N ALA A 250 -11.55 22.52 -3.28
CA ALA A 250 -11.55 23.93 -3.59
C ALA A 250 -12.18 24.16 -4.98
N ASP A 251 -12.70 25.38 -5.20
CA ASP A 251 -13.18 25.79 -6.50
C ASP A 251 -12.01 26.30 -7.35
N GLY A 252 -12.03 25.99 -8.64
CA GLY A 252 -11.02 26.51 -9.57
C GLY A 252 -10.94 25.71 -10.86
N TYR A 253 -10.54 26.38 -11.92
CA TYR A 253 -10.45 25.78 -13.26
C TYR A 253 -9.53 24.56 -13.33
N ALA A 254 -8.41 24.58 -12.58
CA ALA A 254 -7.49 23.46 -12.53
C ALA A 254 -8.16 22.18 -11.99
N TYR A 255 -8.98 22.27 -10.95
CA TYR A 255 -9.73 21.12 -10.41
C TYR A 255 -10.79 20.62 -11.38
N ASP A 256 -11.54 21.52 -12.03
CA ASP A 256 -12.56 21.15 -13.02
C ASP A 256 -11.94 20.41 -14.20
N GLN A 257 -10.79 20.87 -14.69
CA GLN A 257 -10.03 20.23 -15.76
C GLN A 257 -9.56 18.81 -15.33
N LEU A 258 -8.96 18.68 -14.17
CA LEU A 258 -8.45 17.41 -13.65
C LEU A 258 -9.58 16.41 -13.35
N LEU A 259 -10.73 16.87 -12.87
CA LEU A 259 -11.93 16.03 -12.71
C LEU A 259 -12.44 15.54 -14.06
N ALA A 260 -12.51 16.41 -15.06
CA ALA A 260 -12.99 16.09 -16.40
C ALA A 260 -12.06 15.08 -17.11
N SER A 261 -10.75 15.19 -16.93
CA SER A 261 -9.75 14.27 -17.46
C SER A 261 -9.62 12.97 -16.64
N GLY A 262 -10.26 12.90 -15.48
CA GLY A 262 -10.21 11.72 -14.59
C GLY A 262 -8.89 11.56 -13.82
N VAL A 263 -8.05 12.60 -13.81
CA VAL A 263 -6.77 12.60 -13.09
C VAL A 263 -6.97 12.68 -11.57
N ILE A 264 -8.06 13.29 -11.15
CA ILE A 264 -8.50 13.31 -9.75
C ILE A 264 -9.93 12.79 -9.61
N ARG A 265 -10.25 12.33 -8.40
CA ARG A 265 -11.63 12.00 -7.97
C ARG A 265 -11.96 12.77 -6.70
N ARG A 266 -13.25 13.10 -6.53
CA ARG A 266 -13.74 13.67 -5.28
C ARG A 266 -14.22 12.57 -4.36
N VAL A 267 -13.54 12.37 -3.23
CA VAL A 267 -13.85 11.34 -2.25
C VAL A 267 -13.84 11.96 -0.85
N GLY A 268 -14.90 11.75 -0.06
CA GLY A 268 -14.94 12.16 1.34
C GLY A 268 -14.67 13.66 1.60
N GLY A 269 -14.99 14.53 0.65
CA GLY A 269 -14.73 15.97 0.76
C GLY A 269 -13.28 16.35 0.40
N ARG A 270 -12.54 15.48 -0.25
CA ARG A 270 -11.19 15.66 -0.76
C ARG A 270 -11.11 15.39 -2.26
N TYR A 271 -10.12 15.99 -2.91
CA TYR A 271 -9.67 15.55 -4.22
C TYR A 271 -8.51 14.58 -4.03
N VAL A 272 -8.62 13.40 -4.63
CA VAL A 272 -7.62 12.33 -4.56
C VAL A 272 -7.09 12.06 -5.97
N VAL A 273 -5.77 11.98 -6.12
CA VAL A 273 -5.12 11.70 -7.41
C VAL A 273 -5.29 10.22 -7.75
N THR A 274 -5.85 9.94 -8.92
CA THR A 274 -6.01 8.57 -9.45
C THR A 274 -4.73 8.11 -10.12
N GLY A 275 -4.57 6.80 -10.26
CA GLY A 275 -3.46 6.23 -11.04
C GLY A 275 -2.07 6.72 -10.60
N HIS A 276 -1.06 6.42 -11.38
CA HIS A 276 0.33 6.76 -11.06
C HIS A 276 0.75 8.13 -11.60
N TYR A 277 -0.13 9.12 -11.60
CA TYR A 277 0.23 10.49 -11.93
C TYR A 277 1.07 11.10 -10.79
N ASN A 278 2.21 11.68 -11.14
CA ASN A 278 3.11 12.27 -10.16
C ASN A 278 2.94 13.80 -10.13
N PRO A 279 2.43 14.39 -9.04
CA PRO A 279 2.24 15.84 -8.93
C PRO A 279 3.53 16.60 -8.62
N THR A 280 4.66 15.91 -8.37
CA THR A 280 5.90 16.58 -7.97
C THR A 280 6.51 17.41 -9.09
N THR A 281 7.11 18.54 -8.70
CA THR A 281 7.84 19.42 -9.61
C THR A 281 9.05 18.69 -10.21
N PRO A 282 9.37 18.89 -11.52
CA PRO A 282 10.58 18.35 -12.11
C PRO A 282 11.82 18.71 -11.28
N GLY A 283 12.60 17.71 -10.87
CA GLY A 283 13.78 17.86 -10.01
C GLY A 283 13.52 17.67 -8.51
N ALA A 284 12.27 17.59 -8.06
CA ALA A 284 11.95 17.08 -6.73
C ALA A 284 12.05 15.55 -6.74
N SER A 285 12.80 14.98 -5.80
CA SER A 285 13.15 13.55 -5.80
C SER A 285 12.16 12.66 -5.04
N SER A 286 10.86 13.02 -5.01
CA SER A 286 9.89 12.11 -4.39
C SER A 286 9.74 10.87 -5.26
N ARG A 287 10.38 9.79 -4.83
CA ARG A 287 10.27 8.48 -5.48
C ARG A 287 9.07 7.69 -5.01
N VAL A 288 8.59 8.00 -3.80
CA VAL A 288 7.50 7.30 -3.13
C VAL A 288 6.46 8.32 -2.67
N ALA A 289 5.20 7.96 -2.74
CA ALA A 289 4.09 8.73 -2.22
C ALA A 289 2.91 7.82 -1.83
N HIS A 290 2.02 8.34 -0.98
CA HIS A 290 0.78 7.68 -0.57
C HIS A 290 -0.35 8.71 -0.45
N GLY A 291 -1.57 8.24 -0.17
CA GLY A 291 -2.75 9.09 -0.04
C GLY A 291 -3.56 9.24 -1.32
N GLY A 292 -3.10 8.65 -2.41
CA GLY A 292 -3.79 8.61 -3.70
C GLY A 292 -4.75 7.42 -3.85
N LEU A 293 -5.20 7.24 -5.09
CA LEU A 293 -6.13 6.19 -5.48
C LEU A 293 -5.51 5.36 -6.62
N THR A 294 -4.64 4.43 -6.21
CA THR A 294 -4.03 3.41 -7.07
C THR A 294 -4.19 2.04 -6.43
N LEU A 295 -3.97 0.98 -7.18
CA LEU A 295 -3.93 -0.38 -6.63
C LEU A 295 -2.94 -0.48 -5.44
N PRO A 296 -1.66 -0.07 -5.58
CA PRO A 296 -0.69 -0.22 -4.49
C PRO A 296 -0.89 0.74 -3.30
N GLU A 297 -1.63 1.84 -3.44
CA GLU A 297 -1.97 2.73 -2.31
C GLU A 297 -3.21 2.26 -1.56
N THR A 298 -4.14 1.58 -2.25
CA THR A 298 -5.50 1.31 -1.75
C THR A 298 -5.72 -0.13 -1.33
N MET A 299 -5.05 -1.09 -1.98
CA MET A 299 -5.11 -2.50 -1.61
C MET A 299 -3.95 -2.83 -0.66
N THR A 300 -4.28 -3.19 0.57
CA THR A 300 -3.32 -3.53 1.63
C THR A 300 -3.32 -5.04 1.90
N PRO A 301 -2.19 -5.61 2.36
CA PRO A 301 -2.11 -7.02 2.69
C PRO A 301 -2.86 -7.34 3.99
N VAL A 302 -3.40 -8.55 4.05
CA VAL A 302 -3.92 -9.19 5.25
C VAL A 302 -3.23 -10.54 5.36
N LEU A 303 -2.15 -10.61 6.15
CA LEU A 303 -1.47 -11.88 6.44
C LEU A 303 -2.05 -12.45 7.73
N GLU A 304 -2.42 -13.71 7.69
CA GLU A 304 -2.71 -14.50 8.87
C GLU A 304 -1.55 -15.48 9.11
N ILE A 305 -0.95 -15.42 10.28
CA ILE A 305 0.19 -16.25 10.68
C ILE A 305 -0.22 -17.11 11.88
N ASP A 306 -0.03 -18.42 11.79
CA ASP A 306 -0.15 -19.36 12.91
C ASP A 306 1.22 -20.04 13.09
N THR A 307 1.80 -19.88 14.26
CA THR A 307 3.15 -20.34 14.59
C THR A 307 3.18 -21.73 15.25
N ARG A 308 2.00 -22.41 15.37
CA ARG A 308 1.86 -23.74 15.95
C ARG A 308 2.28 -24.83 15.01
#